data_7b74b1e07d4fe12525421fa566402cab
#
_entry.id   7b74b1e07d4fe12525421fa566402cab
#
_cell.length_a   1.000
_cell.length_b   1.000
_cell.length_c   1.000
_cell.angle_alpha   90.00
_cell.angle_beta   90.00
_cell.angle_gamma   90.00
#
_symmetry.space_group_name_H-M   'P 1'
#
loop_
_entity.id
_entity.type
_entity.pdbx_description
1 polymer ?
#
loop_
_entity_poly.entity_id
_entity_poly.type
_entity_poly.pdbx_seq_one_letter_code
_entity_poly.pdbx_strand_id
1 'polypeptide(L)'
;MKKVRPKPGLKILQLLAAWKAILSGSSPMLSIEITRECPLHCPGCYAYGDTHLGGSVTLRELSDYRGDDLVDGVVSLVRRHRPLHVSLVGGEPLVRHRELSRILPILSGMGVHTMVVTSAVIPIPPRWMSIPRVRVAVSIDGLPEHHDVRRRPATYELILRNIAGARVNVHWTITRAMAARAGYVEEYLAFWSAQAEVVRIWASLYTPRMGELSDEILDVGQRDAVARELASCRDRYPKLLINEGIAQAMRVPPTAPSECMFSRMSTNYSADLKTRVEPCIFGGTPDCSQCGCAISSGLHWLKDLHFGPLKIAHLAYGSAAIGSHVGRLRRGYQCEPRWRDTPASKLVNIGPSSLK
;
A
#
# COMPACT_ATOMS: atom_id res chain seq x y z
N MET A 1 -25.20 16.13 -21.53
CA MET A 1 -24.72 14.74 -21.45
C MET A 1 -24.45 14.41 -19.98
N LYS A 2 -25.24 13.54 -19.36
CA LYS A 2 -25.03 13.09 -17.97
C LYS A 2 -23.78 12.22 -17.95
N LYS A 3 -22.66 12.72 -17.38
CA LYS A 3 -21.45 11.91 -17.12
C LYS A 3 -21.82 10.79 -16.15
N VAL A 4 -21.85 9.56 -16.65
CA VAL A 4 -21.99 8.35 -15.86
C VAL A 4 -20.79 8.26 -14.92
N ARG A 5 -20.99 8.51 -13.63
CA ARG A 5 -19.97 8.32 -12.60
C ARG A 5 -19.66 6.83 -12.52
N PRO A 6 -18.40 6.38 -12.65
CA PRO A 6 -18.07 5.02 -12.30
C PRO A 6 -18.26 4.90 -10.78
N LYS A 7 -19.26 4.14 -10.35
CA LYS A 7 -19.41 3.80 -8.92
C LYS A 7 -18.13 3.12 -8.44
N PRO A 8 -17.47 3.60 -7.40
CA PRO A 8 -16.39 2.87 -6.75
C PRO A 8 -17.06 1.74 -5.94
N GLY A 9 -17.30 0.62 -6.60
CA GLY A 9 -17.84 -0.58 -5.97
C GLY A 9 -16.94 -1.73 -6.38
N LEU A 10 -16.39 -2.47 -5.40
CA LEU A 10 -15.89 -3.80 -5.65
C LEU A 10 -17.01 -4.57 -6.37
N LYS A 11 -16.72 -5.05 -7.57
CA LYS A 11 -17.69 -5.88 -8.28
C LYS A 11 -17.92 -7.13 -7.43
N ILE A 12 -19.18 -7.57 -7.30
CA ILE A 12 -19.57 -8.76 -6.51
C ILE A 12 -18.66 -9.95 -6.83
N LEU A 13 -18.29 -10.15 -8.10
CA LEU A 13 -17.36 -11.19 -8.52
C LEU A 13 -15.97 -11.05 -7.91
N GLN A 14 -15.49 -9.85 -7.66
CA GLN A 14 -14.17 -9.61 -7.01
C GLN A 14 -14.25 -9.93 -5.51
N LEU A 15 -15.35 -9.61 -4.86
CA LEU A 15 -15.61 -9.99 -3.47
C LEU A 15 -15.70 -11.51 -3.31
N LEU A 16 -16.42 -12.18 -4.19
CA LEU A 16 -16.53 -13.65 -4.18
C LEU A 16 -15.16 -14.31 -4.45
N ALA A 17 -14.37 -13.77 -5.37
CA ALA A 17 -13.02 -14.26 -5.65
C ALA A 17 -12.09 -14.05 -4.44
N ALA A 18 -12.14 -12.88 -3.78
CA ALA A 18 -11.40 -12.62 -2.54
C ALA A 18 -11.81 -13.60 -1.43
N TRP A 19 -13.09 -13.84 -1.30
CA TRP A 19 -13.62 -14.77 -0.31
C TRP A 19 -13.17 -16.21 -0.56
N LYS A 20 -13.24 -16.66 -1.81
CA LYS A 20 -12.71 -17.97 -2.21
C LYS A 20 -11.22 -18.11 -1.91
N ALA A 21 -10.42 -17.07 -2.18
CA ALA A 21 -9.00 -17.05 -1.86
C ALA A 21 -8.76 -17.19 -0.35
N ILE A 22 -9.48 -16.42 0.48
CA ILE A 22 -9.38 -16.46 1.93
C ILE A 22 -9.78 -17.85 2.47
N LEU A 23 -10.89 -18.40 2.03
CA LEU A 23 -11.36 -19.73 2.44
C LEU A 23 -10.40 -20.86 2.02
N SER A 24 -9.66 -20.67 0.93
CA SER A 24 -8.62 -21.62 0.50
C SER A 24 -7.30 -21.49 1.26
N GLY A 25 -7.21 -20.57 2.21
CA GLY A 25 -6.00 -20.27 2.99
C GLY A 25 -4.96 -19.45 2.21
N SER A 26 -5.38 -18.72 1.17
CA SER A 26 -4.53 -17.82 0.42
C SER A 26 -4.80 -16.37 0.84
N SER A 27 -3.75 -15.55 0.90
CA SER A 27 -3.92 -14.10 1.04
C SER A 27 -4.31 -13.52 -0.31
N PRO A 28 -5.42 -12.76 -0.39
CA PRO A 28 -5.84 -12.16 -1.66
C PRO A 28 -4.92 -11.06 -2.15
N MET A 29 -4.08 -10.52 -1.27
CA MET A 29 -3.12 -9.45 -1.57
C MET A 29 -1.69 -9.92 -1.31
N LEU A 30 -0.81 -9.67 -2.26
CA LEU A 30 0.62 -9.97 -2.15
C LEU A 30 1.40 -8.69 -2.48
N SER A 31 2.32 -8.29 -1.61
CA SER A 31 3.27 -7.23 -1.91
C SER A 31 4.68 -7.81 -1.98
N ILE A 32 5.44 -7.38 -2.96
CA ILE A 32 6.80 -7.85 -3.18
C ILE A 32 7.70 -6.63 -3.37
N GLU A 33 8.70 -6.49 -2.51
CA GLU A 33 9.83 -5.60 -2.74
C GLU A 33 10.74 -6.28 -3.75
N ILE A 34 10.77 -5.76 -4.98
CA ILE A 34 11.49 -6.41 -6.09
C ILE A 34 12.95 -5.98 -6.19
N THR A 35 13.36 -5.00 -5.41
CA THR A 35 14.72 -4.50 -5.37
C THR A 35 14.98 -3.72 -4.09
N ARG A 36 16.23 -3.75 -3.63
CA ARG A 36 16.75 -2.89 -2.57
C ARG A 36 17.31 -1.56 -3.09
N GLU A 37 17.41 -1.40 -4.41
CA GLU A 37 18.01 -0.21 -5.00
C GLU A 37 16.98 0.91 -5.11
N CYS A 38 17.38 2.10 -4.69
CA CYS A 38 16.59 3.33 -4.84
C CYS A 38 17.55 4.50 -5.02
N PRO A 39 17.36 5.34 -6.04
CA PRO A 39 18.18 6.55 -6.20
C PRO A 39 17.72 7.70 -5.28
N LEU A 40 16.62 7.50 -4.51
CA LEU A 40 16.09 8.49 -3.59
C LEU A 40 16.54 8.21 -2.15
N HIS A 41 16.52 9.28 -1.33
CA HIS A 41 16.77 9.23 0.11
C HIS A 41 15.67 9.96 0.88
N CYS A 42 14.42 9.50 0.69
CA CYS A 42 13.23 10.14 1.28
C CYS A 42 13.27 10.07 2.82
N PRO A 43 13.10 11.18 3.54
CA PRO A 43 12.92 11.16 4.99
C PRO A 43 11.75 10.25 5.38
N GLY A 44 11.88 9.50 6.48
CA GLY A 44 10.83 8.61 6.97
C GLY A 44 10.43 7.48 6.00
N CYS A 45 11.30 7.11 5.05
CA CYS A 45 11.04 5.98 4.17
C CYS A 45 10.98 4.68 4.98
N TYR A 46 9.80 4.04 4.99
CA TYR A 46 9.57 2.84 5.79
C TYR A 46 10.48 1.67 5.37
N ALA A 47 10.79 1.53 4.06
CA ALA A 47 11.54 0.41 3.53
C ALA A 47 13.02 0.40 3.97
N TYR A 48 13.59 1.57 4.25
CA TYR A 48 14.99 1.72 4.66
C TYR A 48 15.19 1.98 6.15
N GLY A 49 14.13 1.90 6.92
CA GLY A 49 14.26 2.03 8.37
C GLY A 49 14.84 0.76 9.02
N ASP A 50 15.64 0.93 10.04
CA ASP A 50 16.39 -0.15 10.73
C ASP A 50 15.48 -1.27 11.26
N THR A 51 14.23 -0.97 11.57
CA THR A 51 13.27 -1.96 12.09
C THR A 51 12.35 -2.56 11.03
N HIS A 52 12.47 -2.15 9.76
CA HIS A 52 11.57 -2.58 8.69
C HIS A 52 11.43 -4.12 8.59
N LEU A 53 12.53 -4.84 8.75
CA LEU A 53 12.58 -6.30 8.70
C LEU A 53 12.72 -6.95 10.09
N GLY A 54 12.29 -6.26 11.15
CA GLY A 54 12.37 -6.76 12.52
C GLY A 54 13.66 -6.42 13.26
N GLY A 55 14.53 -5.57 12.69
CA GLY A 55 15.72 -5.01 13.37
C GLY A 55 16.98 -5.86 13.32
N SER A 56 16.93 -7.08 12.76
CA SER A 56 18.12 -7.94 12.63
C SER A 56 18.92 -7.67 11.33
N VAL A 57 18.22 -7.25 10.29
CA VAL A 57 18.78 -6.88 8.98
C VAL A 57 17.98 -5.73 8.39
N THR A 58 18.59 -4.95 7.52
CA THR A 58 17.95 -3.88 6.76
C THR A 58 17.70 -4.32 5.31
N LEU A 59 16.81 -3.62 4.61
CA LEU A 59 16.57 -3.86 3.19
C LEU A 59 17.87 -3.77 2.37
N ARG A 60 18.81 -2.89 2.78
CA ARG A 60 20.09 -2.68 2.07
C ARG A 60 21.02 -3.89 2.13
N GLU A 61 20.86 -4.73 3.15
CA GLU A 61 21.73 -5.90 3.40
C GLU A 61 21.20 -7.18 2.73
N LEU A 62 19.95 -7.17 2.27
CA LEU A 62 19.36 -8.33 1.61
C LEU A 62 19.96 -8.59 0.22
N SER A 63 19.86 -9.82 -0.24
CA SER A 63 20.10 -10.19 -1.62
C SER A 63 19.16 -9.45 -2.55
N ASP A 64 19.63 -9.05 -3.72
CA ASP A 64 18.87 -8.34 -4.73
C ASP A 64 18.96 -9.11 -6.07
N TYR A 65 17.83 -9.65 -6.50
CA TYR A 65 17.76 -10.43 -7.72
C TYR A 65 17.64 -9.55 -8.96
N ARG A 66 18.15 -10.06 -10.09
CA ARG A 66 18.10 -9.41 -11.41
C ARG A 66 17.85 -10.43 -12.51
N GLY A 67 17.53 -9.94 -13.70
CA GLY A 67 17.38 -10.78 -14.89
C GLY A 67 16.35 -11.90 -14.69
N ASP A 68 16.72 -13.10 -15.09
CA ASP A 68 15.84 -14.28 -15.04
C ASP A 68 15.50 -14.69 -13.62
N ASP A 69 16.46 -14.61 -12.68
CA ASP A 69 16.25 -14.98 -11.28
C ASP A 69 15.15 -14.13 -10.63
N LEU A 70 15.11 -12.82 -10.93
CA LEU A 70 14.05 -11.95 -10.44
C LEU A 70 12.69 -12.30 -11.07
N VAL A 71 12.65 -12.52 -12.38
CA VAL A 71 11.41 -12.87 -13.10
C VAL A 71 10.85 -14.18 -12.56
N ASP A 72 11.66 -15.22 -12.50
CA ASP A 72 11.25 -16.55 -12.05
C ASP A 72 10.87 -16.57 -10.57
N GLY A 73 11.63 -15.85 -9.74
CA GLY A 73 11.34 -15.71 -8.31
C GLY A 73 10.00 -15.05 -8.05
N VAL A 74 9.71 -13.92 -8.68
CA VAL A 74 8.42 -13.21 -8.55
C VAL A 74 7.26 -14.07 -9.07
N VAL A 75 7.40 -14.67 -10.25
CA VAL A 75 6.37 -15.54 -10.85
C VAL A 75 6.12 -16.76 -9.96
N SER A 76 7.16 -17.36 -9.38
CA SER A 76 7.05 -18.50 -8.47
C SER A 76 6.30 -18.13 -7.18
N LEU A 77 6.57 -16.95 -6.59
CA LEU A 77 5.82 -16.45 -5.44
C LEU A 77 4.33 -16.28 -5.79
N VAL A 78 4.03 -15.66 -6.93
CA VAL A 78 2.65 -15.45 -7.36
C VAL A 78 1.92 -16.77 -7.62
N ARG A 79 2.58 -17.75 -8.25
CA ARG A 79 2.02 -19.11 -8.43
C ARG A 79 1.74 -19.81 -7.10
N ARG A 80 2.65 -19.67 -6.13
CA ARG A 80 2.52 -20.27 -4.78
C ARG A 80 1.35 -19.67 -4.01
N HIS A 81 1.25 -18.34 -3.99
CA HIS A 81 0.26 -17.62 -3.18
C HIS A 81 -1.09 -17.45 -3.86
N ARG A 82 -1.15 -17.47 -5.20
CA ARG A 82 -2.37 -17.27 -6.00
C ARG A 82 -3.16 -16.04 -5.57
N PRO A 83 -2.52 -14.87 -5.45
CA PRO A 83 -3.20 -13.66 -5.02
C PRO A 83 -4.14 -13.15 -6.12
N LEU A 84 -5.09 -12.32 -5.75
CA LEU A 84 -5.92 -11.55 -6.70
C LEU A 84 -5.22 -10.26 -7.11
N HIS A 85 -4.46 -9.68 -6.19
CA HIS A 85 -3.74 -8.44 -6.38
C HIS A 85 -2.29 -8.58 -5.95
N VAL A 86 -1.38 -8.07 -6.78
CA VAL A 86 0.05 -7.97 -6.49
C VAL A 86 0.47 -6.50 -6.52
N SER A 87 1.13 -6.04 -5.46
CA SER A 87 1.86 -4.77 -5.45
C SER A 87 3.35 -5.04 -5.61
N LEU A 88 3.94 -4.51 -6.67
CA LEU A 88 5.38 -4.54 -6.89
C LEU A 88 5.95 -3.22 -6.41
N VAL A 89 6.70 -3.30 -5.33
CA VAL A 89 7.26 -2.18 -4.56
C VAL A 89 8.76 -2.44 -4.33
N GLY A 90 9.35 -1.83 -3.35
CA GLY A 90 10.72 -2.03 -2.93
C GLY A 90 11.44 -0.71 -2.78
N GLY A 91 12.71 -0.62 -3.17
CA GLY A 91 13.40 0.64 -3.34
C GLY A 91 12.70 1.50 -4.41
N GLU A 92 13.24 1.49 -5.64
CA GLU A 92 12.56 2.07 -6.80
C GLU A 92 12.33 0.98 -7.87
N PRO A 93 11.11 0.50 -8.06
CA PRO A 93 10.84 -0.60 -9.00
C PRO A 93 11.26 -0.32 -10.44
N LEU A 94 11.24 0.94 -10.88
CA LEU A 94 11.63 1.27 -12.27
C LEU A 94 13.12 1.04 -12.56
N VAL A 95 14.00 0.87 -11.55
CA VAL A 95 15.38 0.41 -11.81
C VAL A 95 15.41 -1.02 -12.37
N ARG A 96 14.31 -1.76 -12.20
CA ARG A 96 14.07 -3.11 -12.76
C ARG A 96 13.05 -3.08 -13.90
N HIS A 97 12.93 -1.97 -14.65
CA HIS A 97 11.94 -1.81 -15.72
C HIS A 97 12.03 -2.87 -16.82
N ARG A 98 13.21 -3.47 -17.05
CA ARG A 98 13.41 -4.55 -18.02
C ARG A 98 12.75 -5.84 -17.55
N GLU A 99 13.03 -6.24 -16.32
CA GLU A 99 12.43 -7.41 -15.67
C GLU A 99 10.94 -7.23 -15.46
N LEU A 100 10.51 -6.05 -15.00
CA LEU A 100 9.09 -5.71 -14.88
C LEU A 100 8.34 -5.85 -16.20
N SER A 101 8.96 -5.46 -17.33
CA SER A 101 8.35 -5.60 -18.66
C SER A 101 8.14 -7.05 -19.08
N ARG A 102 8.83 -7.99 -18.46
CA ARG A 102 8.64 -9.45 -18.62
C ARG A 102 7.64 -10.00 -17.60
N ILE A 103 7.71 -9.55 -16.36
CA ILE A 103 6.83 -9.99 -15.25
C ILE A 103 5.38 -9.58 -15.50
N LEU A 104 5.13 -8.32 -15.86
CA LEU A 104 3.77 -7.76 -15.95
C LEU A 104 2.85 -8.51 -16.93
N PRO A 105 3.27 -8.88 -18.17
CA PRO A 105 2.45 -9.68 -19.06
C PRO A 105 2.14 -11.07 -18.51
N ILE A 106 3.12 -11.71 -17.85
CA ILE A 106 2.94 -13.04 -17.24
C ILE A 106 1.88 -12.98 -16.15
N LEU A 107 1.98 -12.03 -15.21
CA LEU A 107 1.00 -11.87 -14.13
C LEU A 107 -0.39 -11.51 -14.67
N SER A 108 -0.46 -10.66 -15.69
CA SER A 108 -1.72 -10.34 -16.40
C SER A 108 -2.35 -11.58 -17.03
N GLY A 109 -1.55 -12.44 -17.67
CA GLY A 109 -2.00 -13.72 -18.23
C GLY A 109 -2.50 -14.71 -17.17
N MET A 110 -1.95 -14.64 -15.96
CA MET A 110 -2.44 -15.41 -14.80
C MET A 110 -3.74 -14.84 -14.19
N GLY A 111 -4.27 -13.74 -14.72
CA GLY A 111 -5.49 -13.11 -14.22
C GLY A 111 -5.28 -12.20 -13.00
N VAL A 112 -4.03 -11.94 -12.61
CA VAL A 112 -3.67 -11.16 -11.43
C VAL A 112 -3.73 -9.66 -11.73
N HIS A 113 -4.34 -8.88 -10.84
CA HIS A 113 -4.25 -7.41 -10.87
C HIS A 113 -2.91 -6.98 -10.30
N THR A 114 -2.11 -6.26 -11.08
CA THR A 114 -0.77 -5.85 -10.66
C THR A 114 -0.67 -4.34 -10.59
N MET A 115 -0.11 -3.83 -9.49
CA MET A 115 0.22 -2.43 -9.31
C MET A 115 1.73 -2.27 -9.11
N VAL A 116 2.36 -1.44 -9.93
CA VAL A 116 3.74 -1.00 -9.73
C VAL A 116 3.69 0.33 -8.99
N VAL A 117 4.36 0.43 -7.83
CA VAL A 117 4.42 1.67 -7.04
C VAL A 117 5.81 2.26 -7.20
N THR A 118 5.90 3.47 -7.72
CA THR A 118 7.17 4.10 -8.12
C THR A 118 7.20 5.59 -7.77
N SER A 119 8.38 6.16 -7.67
CA SER A 119 8.59 7.61 -7.63
C SER A 119 8.50 8.26 -9.01
N ALA A 120 8.48 7.48 -10.09
CA ALA A 120 8.61 7.93 -11.47
C ALA A 120 9.88 8.75 -11.75
N VAL A 121 10.97 8.53 -11.00
CA VAL A 121 12.28 9.13 -11.28
C VAL A 121 12.88 8.63 -12.59
N ILE A 122 12.40 7.51 -13.10
CA ILE A 122 12.71 6.92 -14.41
C ILE A 122 11.42 6.92 -15.25
N PRO A 123 11.48 7.15 -16.59
CA PRO A 123 10.31 7.12 -17.46
C PRO A 123 9.54 5.80 -17.36
N ILE A 124 8.21 5.91 -17.29
CA ILE A 124 7.32 4.74 -17.29
C ILE A 124 7.25 4.19 -18.72
N PRO A 125 7.57 2.89 -18.95
CA PRO A 125 7.49 2.31 -20.28
C PRO A 125 6.07 2.38 -20.87
N PRO A 126 5.83 3.05 -22.01
CA PRO A 126 4.47 3.25 -22.57
C PRO A 126 3.75 1.92 -22.85
N ARG A 127 4.48 0.86 -23.19
CA ARG A 127 3.94 -0.47 -23.46
C ARG A 127 3.20 -1.10 -22.26
N TRP A 128 3.48 -0.63 -21.02
CA TRP A 128 2.76 -1.15 -19.84
C TRP A 128 1.30 -0.72 -19.82
N MET A 129 0.97 0.39 -20.49
CA MET A 129 -0.40 0.92 -20.52
C MET A 129 -1.38 0.05 -21.28
N SER A 130 -0.89 -0.80 -22.20
CA SER A 130 -1.72 -1.74 -22.97
C SER A 130 -1.89 -3.10 -22.26
N ILE A 131 -1.13 -3.37 -21.18
CA ILE A 131 -1.21 -4.66 -20.47
C ILE A 131 -2.48 -4.66 -19.59
N PRO A 132 -3.42 -5.58 -19.80
CA PRO A 132 -4.62 -5.67 -18.98
C PRO A 132 -4.27 -5.88 -17.50
N ARG A 133 -5.10 -5.37 -16.59
CA ARG A 133 -4.94 -5.51 -15.12
C ARG A 133 -3.68 -4.88 -14.53
N VAL A 134 -2.84 -4.20 -15.31
CA VAL A 134 -1.68 -3.47 -14.82
C VAL A 134 -2.08 -2.02 -14.51
N ARG A 135 -1.59 -1.50 -13.39
CA ARG A 135 -1.70 -0.10 -12.97
C ARG A 135 -0.35 0.36 -12.45
N VAL A 136 -0.06 1.62 -12.65
CA VAL A 136 1.11 2.28 -12.06
C VAL A 136 0.61 3.32 -11.07
N ALA A 137 1.16 3.29 -9.88
CA ALA A 137 0.93 4.30 -8.84
C ALA A 137 2.23 5.10 -8.67
N VAL A 138 2.12 6.42 -8.82
CA VAL A 138 3.25 7.34 -8.65
C VAL A 138 3.11 8.01 -7.28
N SER A 139 4.17 7.94 -6.49
CA SER A 139 4.23 8.55 -5.17
C SER A 139 4.59 10.02 -5.28
N ILE A 140 3.66 10.90 -4.90
CA ILE A 140 3.81 12.35 -4.98
C ILE A 140 3.40 12.97 -3.64
N ASP A 141 4.39 13.37 -2.86
CA ASP A 141 4.20 13.85 -1.49
C ASP A 141 4.15 15.38 -1.46
N GLY A 142 2.99 15.92 -1.77
CA GLY A 142 2.73 17.35 -1.67
C GLY A 142 2.95 18.14 -2.98
N LEU A 143 2.85 19.45 -2.88
CA LEU A 143 3.18 20.43 -3.93
C LEU A 143 4.70 20.54 -4.11
N PRO A 144 5.21 21.19 -5.17
CA PRO A 144 6.65 21.20 -5.50
C PRO A 144 7.56 21.54 -4.33
N GLU A 145 7.18 22.53 -3.53
CA GLU A 145 7.98 23.02 -2.38
C GLU A 145 8.19 21.93 -1.30
N HIS A 146 7.26 21.00 -1.14
CA HIS A 146 7.38 19.88 -0.20
C HIS A 146 7.92 18.63 -0.89
N HIS A 147 7.40 18.32 -2.08
CA HIS A 147 7.75 17.11 -2.80
C HIS A 147 9.21 17.10 -3.23
N ASP A 148 9.69 18.19 -3.83
CA ASP A 148 11.03 18.28 -4.40
C ASP A 148 12.13 18.24 -3.34
N VAL A 149 11.83 18.70 -2.12
CA VAL A 149 12.72 18.55 -0.98
C VAL A 149 12.74 17.11 -0.48
N ARG A 150 11.56 16.49 -0.39
CA ARG A 150 11.40 15.17 0.21
C ARG A 150 11.87 14.01 -0.70
N ARG A 151 11.64 14.14 -2.03
CA ARG A 151 11.80 13.03 -2.97
C ARG A 151 12.88 13.22 -4.03
N ARG A 152 13.87 14.08 -3.79
CA ARG A 152 14.98 14.22 -4.75
C ARG A 152 15.65 12.87 -5.06
N PRO A 153 16.03 12.61 -6.35
CA PRO A 153 15.93 13.49 -7.52
C PRO A 153 14.59 13.43 -8.30
N ALA A 154 13.55 12.76 -7.80
CA ALA A 154 12.24 12.66 -8.45
C ALA A 154 11.43 13.96 -8.27
N THR A 155 11.89 15.08 -8.85
CA THR A 155 11.20 16.38 -8.79
C THR A 155 9.90 16.41 -9.60
N TYR A 156 9.04 17.37 -9.33
CA TYR A 156 7.78 17.56 -10.07
C TYR A 156 7.99 17.63 -11.58
N GLU A 157 8.95 18.43 -12.03
CA GLU A 157 9.28 18.56 -13.45
C GLU A 157 9.70 17.21 -14.05
N LEU A 158 10.56 16.48 -13.36
CA LEU A 158 11.00 15.16 -13.79
C LEU A 158 9.84 14.17 -13.87
N ILE A 159 8.96 14.17 -12.84
CA ILE A 159 7.79 13.29 -12.80
C ILE A 159 6.84 13.62 -13.97
N LEU A 160 6.48 14.88 -14.17
CA LEU A 160 5.58 15.28 -15.26
C LEU A 160 6.11 14.83 -16.62
N ARG A 161 7.41 14.96 -16.84
CA ARG A 161 8.06 14.46 -18.06
C ARG A 161 8.01 12.92 -18.16
N ASN A 162 8.26 12.22 -17.05
CA ASN A 162 8.38 10.76 -17.04
C ASN A 162 7.03 10.01 -17.06
N ILE A 163 5.93 10.70 -16.72
CA ILE A 163 4.57 10.15 -16.83
C ILE A 163 3.87 10.53 -18.13
N ALA A 164 4.48 11.39 -18.95
CA ALA A 164 3.87 11.86 -20.21
C ALA A 164 3.43 10.68 -21.09
N GLY A 165 2.16 10.69 -21.52
CA GLY A 165 1.54 9.60 -22.29
C GLY A 165 1.22 8.33 -21.51
N ALA A 166 1.51 8.26 -20.21
CA ALA A 166 1.12 7.16 -19.35
C ALA A 166 -0.29 7.38 -18.74
N ARG A 167 -0.81 6.36 -18.08
CA ARG A 167 -2.06 6.43 -17.28
C ARG A 167 -1.74 5.98 -15.87
N VAL A 168 -1.60 6.93 -14.95
CA VAL A 168 -1.11 6.67 -13.61
C VAL A 168 -2.16 6.98 -12.54
N ASN A 169 -2.03 6.30 -11.42
CA ASN A 169 -2.64 6.73 -10.18
C ASN A 169 -1.62 7.57 -9.40
N VAL A 170 -2.06 8.59 -8.70
CA VAL A 170 -1.23 9.34 -7.76
C VAL A 170 -1.49 8.81 -6.35
N HIS A 171 -0.41 8.49 -5.63
CA HIS A 171 -0.44 8.21 -4.21
C HIS A 171 0.24 9.35 -3.47
N TRP A 172 -0.52 10.03 -2.63
CA TRP A 172 -0.10 11.19 -1.86
C TRP A 172 -0.02 10.86 -0.37
N THR A 173 1.12 11.13 0.25
CA THR A 173 1.27 11.06 1.70
C THR A 173 1.26 12.47 2.28
N ILE A 174 0.23 12.77 3.08
CA ILE A 174 0.04 14.08 3.72
C ILE A 174 0.80 14.09 5.04
N THR A 175 1.63 15.12 5.25
CA THR A 175 2.40 15.35 6.46
C THR A 175 1.86 16.53 7.25
N ARG A 176 2.37 16.73 8.48
CA ARG A 176 1.99 17.86 9.36
C ARG A 176 2.13 19.22 8.67
N ALA A 177 3.24 19.47 7.98
CA ALA A 177 3.49 20.74 7.32
C ALA A 177 2.43 21.07 6.26
N MET A 178 1.99 20.07 5.48
CA MET A 178 0.93 20.23 4.50
C MET A 178 -0.43 20.47 5.18
N ALA A 179 -0.72 19.73 6.25
CA ALA A 179 -1.97 19.85 7.00
C ALA A 179 -2.10 21.20 7.74
N ALA A 180 -0.99 21.86 8.04
CA ALA A 180 -0.98 23.18 8.69
C ALA A 180 -1.30 24.34 7.72
N ARG A 181 -1.17 24.12 6.40
CA ARG A 181 -1.42 25.15 5.39
C ARG A 181 -2.86 25.09 4.88
N ALA A 182 -3.65 26.12 5.18
CA ALA A 182 -5.03 26.24 4.70
C ALA A 182 -5.09 26.17 3.17
N GLY A 183 -6.07 25.44 2.62
CA GLY A 183 -6.29 25.29 1.18
C GLY A 183 -5.29 24.39 0.45
N TYR A 184 -4.34 23.77 1.17
CA TYR A 184 -3.31 22.92 0.57
C TYR A 184 -3.89 21.69 -0.14
N VAL A 185 -4.87 21.04 0.48
CA VAL A 185 -5.54 19.86 -0.08
C VAL A 185 -6.21 20.21 -1.41
N GLU A 186 -6.89 21.34 -1.46
CA GLU A 186 -7.61 21.78 -2.65
C GLU A 186 -6.64 22.14 -3.79
N GLU A 187 -5.57 22.87 -3.50
CA GLU A 187 -4.55 23.25 -4.47
C GLU A 187 -3.86 22.02 -5.06
N TYR A 188 -3.48 21.05 -4.23
CA TYR A 188 -2.92 19.78 -4.68
C TYR A 188 -3.87 19.00 -5.58
N LEU A 189 -5.12 18.89 -5.17
CA LEU A 189 -6.15 18.15 -5.93
C LEU A 189 -6.47 18.85 -7.25
N ALA A 190 -6.51 20.18 -7.28
CA ALA A 190 -6.73 20.97 -8.50
C ALA A 190 -5.61 20.71 -9.51
N PHE A 191 -4.36 20.79 -9.08
CA PHE A 191 -3.20 20.55 -9.95
C PHE A 191 -3.20 19.13 -10.53
N TRP A 192 -3.26 18.11 -9.67
CA TRP A 192 -3.14 16.71 -10.11
C TRP A 192 -4.41 16.19 -10.81
N SER A 193 -5.57 16.73 -10.49
CA SER A 193 -6.79 16.39 -11.24
C SER A 193 -6.82 16.97 -12.64
N ALA A 194 -6.11 18.06 -12.90
CA ALA A 194 -5.99 18.66 -14.21
C ALA A 194 -5.08 17.86 -15.16
N GLN A 195 -4.13 17.07 -14.62
CA GLN A 195 -3.23 16.27 -15.45
C GLN A 195 -3.97 15.15 -16.18
N ALA A 196 -3.81 15.07 -17.52
CA ALA A 196 -4.48 14.09 -18.37
C ALA A 196 -4.05 12.64 -18.04
N GLU A 197 -2.80 12.46 -17.65
CA GLU A 197 -2.18 11.20 -17.28
C GLU A 197 -2.75 10.62 -15.99
N VAL A 198 -3.26 11.45 -15.10
CA VAL A 198 -3.76 11.02 -13.78
C VAL A 198 -5.16 10.47 -13.89
N VAL A 199 -5.32 9.21 -13.51
CA VAL A 199 -6.62 8.49 -13.51
C VAL A 199 -7.28 8.55 -12.15
N ARG A 200 -6.51 8.38 -11.06
CA ARG A 200 -6.98 8.36 -9.67
C ARG A 200 -5.96 9.02 -8.76
N ILE A 201 -6.44 9.55 -7.65
CA ILE A 201 -5.63 10.11 -6.57
C ILE A 201 -6.02 9.40 -5.28
N TRP A 202 -5.04 8.85 -4.57
CA TRP A 202 -5.19 8.23 -3.25
C TRP A 202 -4.44 9.07 -2.24
N ALA A 203 -5.12 9.48 -1.19
CA ALA A 203 -4.50 10.19 -0.08
C ALA A 203 -4.26 9.25 1.09
N SER A 204 -3.03 9.23 1.58
CA SER A 204 -2.62 8.65 2.85
C SER A 204 -2.18 9.77 3.79
N LEU A 205 -2.27 9.55 5.09
CA LEU A 205 -1.59 10.39 6.08
C LEU A 205 -0.27 9.73 6.45
N TYR A 206 0.68 10.52 6.90
CA TYR A 206 1.94 9.98 7.42
C TYR A 206 1.66 8.96 8.54
N THR A 207 2.28 7.81 8.46
CA THR A 207 2.17 6.74 9.47
C THR A 207 3.49 6.63 10.19
N PRO A 208 3.59 7.01 11.47
CA PRO A 208 4.82 6.89 12.24
C PRO A 208 5.07 5.45 12.70
N ARG A 209 6.27 5.21 13.18
CA ARG A 209 6.61 4.04 13.99
C ARG A 209 6.34 4.30 15.45
N MET A 210 6.22 3.24 16.23
CA MET A 210 6.07 3.35 17.68
C MET A 210 7.28 4.11 18.28
N GLY A 211 6.99 5.18 19.00
CA GLY A 211 8.01 6.04 19.63
C GLY A 211 8.78 6.95 18.67
N GLU A 212 8.38 7.05 17.41
CA GLU A 212 9.01 7.96 16.46
C GLU A 212 8.71 9.43 16.84
N LEU A 213 9.75 10.25 16.84
CA LEU A 213 9.69 11.70 16.99
C LEU A 213 9.98 12.32 15.63
N SER A 214 8.94 12.72 14.91
CA SER A 214 9.07 13.32 13.57
C SER A 214 8.11 14.50 13.42
N ASP A 215 8.60 15.57 12.80
CA ASP A 215 7.80 16.74 12.44
C ASP A 215 6.77 16.45 11.33
N GLU A 216 6.79 15.25 10.76
CA GLU A 216 5.83 14.84 9.74
C GLU A 216 4.52 14.29 10.32
N ILE A 217 4.51 13.95 11.62
CA ILE A 217 3.37 13.33 12.32
C ILE A 217 2.26 14.35 12.50
N LEU A 218 1.07 14.05 11.98
CA LEU A 218 -0.12 14.86 12.22
C LEU A 218 -0.63 14.67 13.66
N ASP A 219 -1.00 15.76 14.32
CA ASP A 219 -1.79 15.65 15.53
C ASP A 219 -3.24 15.23 15.24
N VAL A 220 -4.00 14.92 16.29
CA VAL A 220 -5.39 14.44 16.18
C VAL A 220 -6.29 15.46 15.49
N GLY A 221 -6.11 16.75 15.78
CA GLY A 221 -6.89 17.83 15.18
C GLY A 221 -6.61 17.99 13.69
N GLN A 222 -5.33 17.95 13.31
CA GLN A 222 -4.90 18.01 11.92
C GLN A 222 -5.39 16.80 11.13
N ARG A 223 -5.29 15.59 11.68
CA ARG A 223 -5.82 14.36 11.06
C ARG A 223 -7.32 14.48 10.78
N ASP A 224 -8.07 14.94 11.77
CA ASP A 224 -9.52 15.13 11.67
C ASP A 224 -9.90 16.17 10.61
N ALA A 225 -9.20 17.32 10.62
CA ALA A 225 -9.42 18.40 9.65
C ALA A 225 -9.14 17.96 8.22
N VAL A 226 -7.99 17.32 7.97
CA VAL A 226 -7.59 16.81 6.63
C VAL A 226 -8.58 15.76 6.13
N ALA A 227 -9.02 14.82 6.98
CA ALA A 227 -9.96 13.80 6.58
C ALA A 227 -11.32 14.39 6.16
N ARG A 228 -11.81 15.41 6.90
CA ARG A 228 -13.03 16.14 6.51
C ARG A 228 -12.86 16.96 5.24
N GLU A 229 -11.73 17.64 5.07
CA GLU A 229 -11.44 18.42 3.87
C GLU A 229 -11.37 17.52 2.63
N LEU A 230 -10.67 16.37 2.71
CA LEU A 230 -10.65 15.37 1.64
C LEU A 230 -12.06 14.89 1.28
N ALA A 231 -12.91 14.59 2.28
CA ALA A 231 -14.28 14.16 2.03
C ALA A 231 -15.11 15.25 1.32
N SER A 232 -14.97 16.51 1.72
CA SER A 232 -15.67 17.65 1.11
C SER A 232 -15.22 17.92 -0.33
N CYS A 233 -13.97 17.59 -0.68
CA CYS A 233 -13.42 17.74 -2.02
C CYS A 233 -13.90 16.67 -3.01
N ARG A 234 -14.51 15.59 -2.55
CA ARG A 234 -14.88 14.41 -3.37
C ARG A 234 -15.68 14.76 -4.63
N ASP A 235 -16.69 15.60 -4.49
CA ASP A 235 -17.59 15.89 -5.61
C ASP A 235 -16.96 16.84 -6.63
N ARG A 236 -16.06 17.73 -6.20
CA ARG A 236 -15.29 18.62 -7.07
C ARG A 236 -14.17 17.88 -7.80
N TYR A 237 -13.54 16.92 -7.14
CA TYR A 237 -12.39 16.18 -7.69
C TYR A 237 -12.72 14.69 -7.86
N PRO A 238 -13.42 14.30 -8.93
CA PRO A 238 -13.88 12.90 -9.11
C PRO A 238 -12.75 11.89 -9.31
N LYS A 239 -11.50 12.33 -9.52
CA LYS A 239 -10.32 11.47 -9.52
C LYS A 239 -9.90 11.06 -8.10
N LEU A 240 -10.28 11.82 -7.07
CA LEU A 240 -10.00 11.49 -5.67
C LEU A 240 -10.81 10.27 -5.23
N LEU A 241 -10.11 9.25 -4.75
CA LEU A 241 -10.71 8.02 -4.20
C LEU A 241 -10.95 8.17 -2.71
N ILE A 242 -12.06 8.80 -2.36
CA ILE A 242 -12.52 8.94 -0.99
C ILE A 242 -14.04 8.85 -0.92
N ASN A 243 -14.55 8.47 0.22
CA ASN A 243 -15.93 8.62 0.63
C ASN A 243 -15.98 8.91 2.14
N GLU A 244 -17.14 9.23 2.68
CA GLU A 244 -17.30 9.56 4.09
C GLU A 244 -16.80 8.45 5.02
N GLY A 245 -17.05 7.18 4.67
CA GLY A 245 -16.61 6.04 5.47
C GLY A 245 -15.09 5.85 5.46
N ILE A 246 -14.42 6.12 4.32
CA ILE A 246 -12.95 6.11 4.24
C ILE A 246 -12.38 7.28 5.06
N ALA A 247 -12.96 8.47 4.95
CA ALA A 247 -12.55 9.62 5.74
C ALA A 247 -12.69 9.35 7.25
N GLN A 248 -13.80 8.73 7.65
CA GLN A 248 -13.99 8.31 9.05
C GLN A 248 -12.93 7.27 9.49
N ALA A 249 -12.60 6.31 8.63
CA ALA A 249 -11.56 5.32 8.92
C ALA A 249 -10.14 5.93 8.98
N MET A 250 -9.90 7.05 8.30
CA MET A 250 -8.66 7.83 8.44
C MET A 250 -8.58 8.56 9.78
N ARG A 251 -9.73 8.97 10.34
CA ARG A 251 -9.83 9.64 11.65
C ARG A 251 -9.64 8.65 12.80
N VAL A 252 -10.20 7.46 12.66
CA VAL A 252 -10.17 6.39 13.68
C VAL A 252 -9.62 5.11 13.04
N PRO A 253 -8.29 5.01 12.86
CA PRO A 253 -7.68 3.81 12.30
C PRO A 253 -7.71 2.63 13.30
N PRO A 254 -7.41 1.40 12.85
CA PRO A 254 -7.23 0.27 13.75
C PRO A 254 -6.04 0.51 14.69
N THR A 255 -6.15 0.11 15.96
CA THR A 255 -5.13 0.34 16.99
C THR A 255 -4.05 -0.73 17.00
N ALA A 256 -4.29 -1.87 16.36
CA ALA A 256 -3.35 -2.99 16.30
C ALA A 256 -3.41 -3.71 14.94
N PRO A 257 -2.33 -4.41 14.56
CA PRO A 257 -2.32 -5.23 13.33
C PRO A 257 -3.42 -6.29 13.29
N SER A 258 -3.79 -6.85 14.43
CA SER A 258 -4.88 -7.84 14.58
C SER A 258 -6.26 -7.30 14.23
N GLU A 259 -6.46 -5.99 14.34
CA GLU A 259 -7.70 -5.29 13.96
C GLU A 259 -7.67 -4.80 12.51
N CYS A 260 -6.48 -4.75 11.91
CA CYS A 260 -6.29 -4.23 10.57
C CYS A 260 -6.59 -5.30 9.51
N MET A 261 -7.64 -5.06 8.72
CA MET A 261 -8.02 -5.96 7.65
C MET A 261 -6.92 -6.09 6.59
N PHE A 262 -6.20 -5.01 6.28
CA PHE A 262 -5.08 -5.04 5.34
C PHE A 262 -3.94 -5.94 5.83
N SER A 263 -3.51 -5.79 7.09
CA SER A 263 -2.49 -6.64 7.69
C SER A 263 -2.87 -8.12 7.65
N ARG A 264 -4.14 -8.42 7.88
CA ARG A 264 -4.65 -9.82 7.90
C ARG A 264 -4.85 -10.44 6.53
N MET A 265 -5.06 -9.63 5.48
CA MET A 265 -5.36 -10.08 4.12
C MET A 265 -4.18 -9.96 3.16
N SER A 266 -3.06 -9.40 3.63
CA SER A 266 -1.85 -9.24 2.83
C SER A 266 -0.74 -10.20 3.25
N THR A 267 0.08 -10.54 2.28
CA THR A 267 1.35 -11.25 2.47
C THR A 267 2.42 -10.39 1.82
N ASN A 268 3.50 -10.10 2.54
CA ASN A 268 4.52 -9.18 2.04
C ASN A 268 5.89 -9.86 2.09
N TYR A 269 6.67 -9.71 1.02
CA TYR A 269 8.02 -10.23 0.90
C TYR A 269 9.00 -9.13 0.57
N SER A 270 10.21 -9.23 1.14
CA SER A 270 11.30 -8.30 0.85
C SER A 270 12.09 -8.69 -0.40
N ALA A 271 13.15 -7.94 -0.71
CA ALA A 271 13.88 -8.00 -1.98
C ALA A 271 14.57 -9.34 -2.25
N ASP A 272 14.84 -10.13 -1.21
CA ASP A 272 15.35 -11.50 -1.33
C ASP A 272 14.29 -12.54 -1.66
N LEU A 273 13.03 -12.13 -1.85
CA LEU A 273 11.87 -12.97 -2.14
C LEU A 273 11.60 -14.09 -1.12
N LYS A 274 12.20 -13.99 0.06
CA LYS A 274 12.14 -14.97 1.16
C LYS A 274 11.74 -14.34 2.47
N THR A 275 12.39 -13.23 2.83
CA THR A 275 12.14 -12.51 4.08
C THR A 275 10.75 -11.89 4.08
N ARG A 276 9.99 -12.16 5.14
CA ARG A 276 8.65 -11.60 5.31
C ARG A 276 8.73 -10.19 5.87
N VAL A 277 7.92 -9.30 5.32
CA VAL A 277 7.70 -7.95 5.86
C VAL A 277 6.41 -7.97 6.69
N GLU A 278 6.53 -7.79 7.99
CA GLU A 278 5.43 -7.89 8.94
C GLU A 278 5.42 -6.67 9.88
N PRO A 279 4.24 -6.25 10.39
CA PRO A 279 2.91 -6.90 10.28
C PRO A 279 2.16 -6.58 8.99
N CYS A 280 2.61 -5.61 8.23
CA CYS A 280 2.08 -5.20 6.92
C CYS A 280 3.25 -4.69 6.06
N ILE A 281 2.98 -4.08 4.92
CA ILE A 281 4.02 -3.56 4.01
C ILE A 281 4.94 -2.51 4.67
N PHE A 282 4.51 -1.81 5.72
CA PHE A 282 5.37 -0.89 6.46
C PHE A 282 6.50 -1.60 7.19
N GLY A 283 6.30 -2.86 7.56
CA GLY A 283 7.28 -3.61 8.34
C GLY A 283 7.49 -3.06 9.76
N GLY A 284 8.27 -3.78 10.55
CA GLY A 284 8.68 -3.36 11.88
C GLY A 284 7.53 -3.09 12.85
N THR A 285 7.55 -1.94 13.50
CA THR A 285 6.59 -1.54 14.53
C THR A 285 5.83 -0.27 14.14
N PRO A 286 4.93 -0.31 13.14
CA PRO A 286 4.12 0.86 12.80
C PRO A 286 3.20 1.22 13.97
N ASP A 287 3.03 2.52 14.23
CA ASP A 287 1.99 2.98 15.15
C ASP A 287 0.63 2.89 14.46
N CYS A 288 -0.04 1.76 14.68
CA CYS A 288 -1.34 1.49 14.07
C CYS A 288 -2.41 2.50 14.51
N SER A 289 -2.30 3.06 15.72
CA SER A 289 -3.25 4.05 16.24
C SER A 289 -3.16 5.38 15.47
N GLN A 290 -2.05 5.61 14.79
CA GLN A 290 -1.80 6.75 13.91
C GLN A 290 -1.68 6.33 12.43
N CYS A 291 -2.12 5.14 12.07
CA CYS A 291 -2.06 4.66 10.70
C CYS A 291 -2.82 5.59 9.75
N GLY A 292 -2.15 6.04 8.69
CA GLY A 292 -2.72 6.86 7.63
C GLY A 292 -2.85 6.13 6.29
N CYS A 293 -2.57 4.83 6.23
CA CYS A 293 -2.55 4.07 4.99
C CYS A 293 -3.92 4.05 4.29
N ALA A 294 -3.99 4.56 3.06
CA ALA A 294 -5.21 4.63 2.27
C ALA A 294 -5.86 3.24 2.05
N ILE A 295 -5.06 2.20 1.86
CA ILE A 295 -5.57 0.84 1.67
C ILE A 295 -6.16 0.32 2.98
N SER A 296 -5.48 0.54 4.10
CA SER A 296 -5.98 0.19 5.43
C SER A 296 -7.31 0.89 5.71
N SER A 297 -7.40 2.20 5.48
CA SER A 297 -8.62 2.97 5.68
C SER A 297 -9.77 2.49 4.80
N GLY A 298 -9.50 2.18 3.53
CA GLY A 298 -10.51 1.62 2.61
C GLY A 298 -11.03 0.26 3.05
N LEU A 299 -10.17 -0.64 3.50
CA LEU A 299 -10.56 -1.96 4.00
C LEU A 299 -11.21 -1.87 5.38
N HIS A 300 -10.76 -0.92 6.23
CA HIS A 300 -11.38 -0.67 7.53
C HIS A 300 -12.83 -0.19 7.39
N TRP A 301 -13.10 0.71 6.43
CA TRP A 301 -14.47 1.08 6.09
C TRP A 301 -15.28 -0.11 5.61
N LEU A 302 -14.73 -0.97 4.74
CA LEU A 302 -15.43 -2.14 4.22
C LEU A 302 -15.85 -3.12 5.31
N LYS A 303 -15.07 -3.25 6.40
CA LYS A 303 -15.39 -4.18 7.49
C LYS A 303 -16.72 -3.89 8.17
N ASP A 304 -17.11 -2.60 8.22
CA ASP A 304 -18.31 -2.15 8.90
C ASP A 304 -19.56 -2.20 8.02
N LEU A 305 -19.40 -2.48 6.72
CA LEU A 305 -20.54 -2.71 5.84
C LEU A 305 -21.22 -4.04 6.16
N HIS A 306 -22.55 -4.06 5.91
CA HIS A 306 -23.37 -5.23 6.14
C HIS A 306 -23.71 -5.94 4.84
N PHE A 307 -23.71 -7.26 4.88
CA PHE A 307 -24.30 -8.12 3.88
C PHE A 307 -25.49 -8.85 4.53
N GLY A 308 -26.70 -8.34 4.33
CA GLY A 308 -27.85 -8.75 5.11
C GLY A 308 -27.66 -8.46 6.62
N PRO A 309 -27.91 -9.42 7.52
CA PRO A 309 -27.73 -9.23 8.97
C PRO A 309 -26.26 -9.32 9.42
N LEU A 310 -25.33 -9.74 8.56
CA LEU A 310 -23.95 -10.00 8.91
C LEU A 310 -23.02 -8.85 8.50
N LYS A 311 -22.14 -8.42 9.41
CA LYS A 311 -21.04 -7.52 9.06
C LYS A 311 -20.02 -8.22 8.16
N ILE A 312 -19.50 -7.50 7.17
CA ILE A 312 -18.41 -8.02 6.31
C ILE A 312 -17.21 -8.46 7.15
N ALA A 313 -16.93 -7.78 8.25
CA ALA A 313 -15.87 -8.18 9.19
C ALA A 313 -16.06 -9.62 9.71
N HIS A 314 -17.24 -9.98 10.17
CA HIS A 314 -17.50 -11.33 10.71
C HIS A 314 -17.31 -12.39 9.63
N LEU A 315 -17.78 -12.11 8.42
CA LEU A 315 -17.59 -13.00 7.28
C LEU A 315 -16.10 -13.15 6.91
N ALA A 316 -15.35 -12.03 6.84
CA ALA A 316 -13.95 -12.04 6.48
C ALA A 316 -13.08 -12.74 7.54
N TYR A 317 -13.29 -12.43 8.83
CA TYR A 317 -12.52 -13.01 9.91
C TYR A 317 -12.84 -14.49 10.16
N GLY A 318 -14.12 -14.86 10.11
CA GLY A 318 -14.54 -16.26 10.18
C GLY A 318 -13.98 -17.08 9.02
N SER A 319 -14.05 -16.54 7.80
CA SER A 319 -13.48 -17.17 6.61
C SER A 319 -11.96 -17.29 6.68
N ALA A 320 -11.25 -16.29 7.22
CA ALA A 320 -9.81 -16.36 7.43
C ALA A 320 -9.42 -17.43 8.45
N ALA A 321 -10.20 -17.62 9.52
CA ALA A 321 -10.00 -18.69 10.48
C ALA A 321 -10.14 -20.08 9.82
N ILE A 322 -11.21 -20.30 9.06
CA ILE A 322 -11.42 -21.54 8.29
C ILE A 322 -10.30 -21.74 7.27
N GLY A 323 -10.03 -20.72 6.45
CA GLY A 323 -9.02 -20.80 5.39
C GLY A 323 -7.64 -21.11 5.90
N SER A 324 -7.30 -20.65 7.11
CA SER A 324 -6.02 -20.96 7.71
C SER A 324 -5.89 -22.46 8.09
N HIS A 325 -6.97 -23.12 8.50
CA HIS A 325 -6.96 -24.57 8.70
C HIS A 325 -6.82 -25.30 7.35
N VAL A 326 -7.58 -24.87 6.34
CA VAL A 326 -7.48 -25.41 4.97
C VAL A 326 -6.07 -25.23 4.40
N GLY A 327 -5.48 -24.06 4.60
CA GLY A 327 -4.12 -23.75 4.16
C GLY A 327 -3.06 -24.65 4.79
N ARG A 328 -3.19 -24.96 6.09
CA ARG A 328 -2.32 -25.90 6.79
C ARG A 328 -2.41 -27.31 6.21
N LEU A 329 -3.61 -27.80 6.00
CA LEU A 329 -3.84 -29.12 5.42
C LEU A 329 -3.29 -29.27 3.98
N ARG A 330 -3.35 -28.20 3.19
CA ARG A 330 -2.93 -28.24 1.77
C ARG A 330 -1.45 -28.03 1.52
N ARG A 331 -0.76 -27.27 2.38
CA ARG A 331 0.61 -26.78 2.11
C ARG A 331 1.65 -27.24 3.12
N GLY A 332 1.26 -28.00 4.13
CA GLY A 332 2.15 -28.30 5.24
C GLY A 332 2.52 -27.04 6.05
N TYR A 333 3.35 -27.22 7.06
CA TYR A 333 3.70 -26.21 8.07
C TYR A 333 4.40 -24.93 7.57
N GLN A 334 4.69 -24.79 6.29
CA GLN A 334 5.56 -23.73 5.74
C GLN A 334 4.89 -22.40 5.41
N CYS A 335 3.58 -22.27 5.57
CA CYS A 335 2.86 -21.03 5.28
C CYS A 335 1.89 -20.66 6.41
N GLU A 336 2.38 -20.49 7.60
CA GLU A 336 1.59 -19.85 8.66
C GLU A 336 1.70 -18.31 8.55
N PRO A 337 0.57 -17.61 8.46
CA PRO A 337 0.56 -16.21 8.85
C PRO A 337 0.74 -16.18 10.37
N ARG A 338 1.87 -15.71 10.87
CA ARG A 338 2.21 -15.60 12.30
C ARG A 338 1.28 -14.70 13.14
N TRP A 339 0.30 -14.05 12.54
CA TRP A 339 -0.63 -13.17 13.24
C TRP A 339 -1.55 -13.87 14.25
N ARG A 340 -1.46 -15.21 14.40
CA ARG A 340 -2.36 -15.98 15.27
C ARG A 340 -2.05 -15.89 16.74
N ASP A 341 -0.78 -15.74 17.09
CA ASP A 341 -0.34 -16.06 18.45
C ASP A 341 0.38 -14.92 19.16
N THR A 342 0.34 -13.71 18.62
CA THR A 342 0.84 -12.55 19.36
C THR A 342 -0.36 -11.89 20.03
N PRO A 343 -0.66 -12.19 21.31
CA PRO A 343 -1.60 -11.39 22.08
C PRO A 343 -1.09 -9.94 22.04
N ALA A 344 -1.98 -8.96 21.93
CA ALA A 344 -1.64 -7.55 21.95
C ALA A 344 -0.73 -7.17 23.15
N SER A 345 -0.78 -7.96 24.23
CA SER A 345 0.08 -7.83 25.41
C SER A 345 1.57 -8.16 25.18
N LYS A 346 1.94 -8.91 24.14
CA LYS A 346 3.36 -9.21 23.85
C LYS A 346 4.03 -8.16 22.94
N LEU A 347 3.27 -7.33 22.26
CA LEU A 347 3.79 -6.21 21.46
C LEU A 347 4.08 -4.96 22.33
N VAL A 348 3.60 -4.92 23.57
CA VAL A 348 3.69 -3.74 24.47
C VAL A 348 4.82 -3.83 25.48
N ASN A 349 5.50 -4.97 25.63
CA ASN A 349 6.56 -5.15 26.63
C ASN A 349 7.97 -5.13 26.04
N ILE A 350 8.33 -4.06 25.35
CA ILE A 350 9.71 -3.60 25.29
C ILE A 350 9.75 -2.26 26.04
N GLY A 351 9.58 -2.37 27.36
CA GLY A 351 9.83 -1.27 28.26
C GLY A 351 11.34 -0.98 28.33
N PRO A 352 11.74 0.29 28.60
CA PRO A 352 13.14 0.68 28.66
C PRO A 352 13.76 0.18 29.97
N SER A 353 14.31 -1.02 29.96
CA SER A 353 15.15 -1.49 31.08
C SER A 353 16.17 -2.51 30.63
N SER A 354 17.23 -2.02 29.98
CA SER A 354 18.58 -2.60 30.06
C SER A 354 19.59 -1.69 29.32
N LEU A 355 19.73 -0.45 29.84
CA LEU A 355 20.98 0.29 29.70
C LEU A 355 21.55 0.43 31.12
N LYS A 356 22.42 -0.52 31.47
CA LYS A 356 23.52 -0.32 32.40
C LYS A 356 24.78 -0.82 31.74
#